data_48ce7052c67221134715291e61bcc690
#
_entry.id   48ce7052c67221134715291e61bcc690
#
_cell.length_a   1.000
_cell.length_b   1.000
_cell.length_c   1.000
_cell.angle_alpha   90.00
_cell.angle_beta   90.00
_cell.angle_gamma   90.00
#
_symmetry.space_group_name_H-M   'P 1'
#
loop_
_entity.id
_entity.type
_entity.pdbx_description
1 polymer ?
#
loop_
_entity_poly.entity_id
_entity_poly.type
_entity_poly.pdbx_seq_one_letter_code
_entity_poly.pdbx_strand_id
1 'polypeptide(L)'
;EGHVVIPDGSTMLHEGNDITILASSREAHHIFESIGMYQNSVKSCMIIGGGKSSYYLAKQLIEQKMEVKIIESNKARCDELSTLLPEALVICGDGGDEDLLKEEGIGSAEAFVPLTGLDEENILLTLFAKRVPGLKTITKINRITFNDVIDGLELGSVIYPKYIPSEAIIAYVRARQNSIGSNGETLYHLFDNRAEAIEFRIGEDAPVIGVPIMN
;
A
#
# COMPACT_ATOMS: atom_id res chain seq x y z
N GLU A 1 5.28 20.60 -11.89
CA GLU A 1 4.94 19.59 -12.91
C GLU A 1 6.09 18.59 -12.95
N GLY A 2 5.89 17.43 -12.29
CA GLY A 2 6.96 16.55 -11.88
C GLY A 2 7.65 15.82 -13.02
N HIS A 3 8.88 16.19 -13.31
CA HIS A 3 9.76 15.37 -14.13
C HIS A 3 10.30 14.22 -13.29
N VAL A 4 10.22 12.99 -13.82
CA VAL A 4 10.90 11.83 -13.25
C VAL A 4 12.35 11.85 -13.73
N VAL A 5 13.29 11.83 -12.80
CA VAL A 5 14.73 11.81 -13.07
C VAL A 5 15.33 10.58 -12.40
N ILE A 6 16.11 9.81 -13.13
CA ILE A 6 16.97 8.78 -12.54
C ILE A 6 18.22 9.49 -12.04
N PRO A 7 18.45 9.57 -10.72
CA PRO A 7 19.57 10.34 -10.18
C PRO A 7 20.90 9.64 -10.42
N ASP A 8 21.92 10.44 -10.63
CA ASP A 8 23.32 10.03 -10.64
C ASP A 8 24.10 10.67 -9.47
N GLY A 9 25.39 10.42 -9.36
CA GLY A 9 26.22 10.96 -8.27
C GLY A 9 26.35 12.49 -8.26
N SER A 10 25.92 13.18 -9.31
CA SER A 10 25.93 14.67 -9.42
C SER A 10 24.58 15.29 -9.08
N THR A 11 23.54 14.49 -8.95
CA THR A 11 22.17 14.97 -8.71
C THR A 11 22.02 15.52 -7.30
N MET A 12 21.60 16.77 -7.17
CA MET A 12 21.33 17.41 -5.89
C MET A 12 19.84 17.27 -5.53
N LEU A 13 19.59 16.81 -4.31
CA LEU A 13 18.24 16.71 -3.76
C LEU A 13 17.87 18.02 -3.07
N HIS A 14 16.65 18.47 -3.26
CA HIS A 14 16.09 19.69 -2.70
C HIS A 14 14.86 19.42 -1.87
N GLU A 15 14.55 20.32 -0.95
CA GLU A 15 13.29 20.29 -0.21
C GLU A 15 12.10 20.26 -1.17
N GLY A 16 11.13 19.36 -0.92
CA GLY A 16 9.97 19.14 -1.79
C GLY A 16 10.20 18.15 -2.93
N ASN A 17 11.37 17.47 -2.99
CA ASN A 17 11.56 16.36 -3.92
C ASN A 17 10.97 15.06 -3.36
N ASP A 18 10.20 14.37 -4.19
CA ASP A 18 9.76 13.00 -3.92
C ASP A 18 10.82 12.01 -4.40
N ILE A 19 11.24 11.12 -3.52
CA ILE A 19 12.25 10.11 -3.82
C ILE A 19 11.61 8.73 -3.76
N THR A 20 11.74 7.97 -4.84
CA THR A 20 11.33 6.57 -4.86
C THR A 20 12.55 5.67 -4.82
N ILE A 21 12.57 4.75 -3.87
CA ILE A 21 13.65 3.78 -3.69
C ILE A 21 13.11 2.40 -4.05
N LEU A 22 13.76 1.75 -5.02
CA LEU A 22 13.48 0.36 -5.37
C LEU A 22 14.54 -0.53 -4.69
N ALA A 23 14.14 -1.23 -3.66
CA ALA A 23 15.01 -2.08 -2.87
C ALA A 23 14.22 -3.21 -2.21
N SER A 24 14.90 -4.26 -1.75
CA SER A 24 14.28 -5.23 -0.84
C SER A 24 13.87 -4.54 0.46
N SER A 25 12.86 -5.06 1.17
CA SER A 25 12.41 -4.48 2.45
C SER A 25 13.55 -4.31 3.46
N ARG A 26 14.51 -5.25 3.46
CA ARG A 26 15.67 -5.20 4.35
C ARG A 26 16.63 -4.06 3.99
N GLU A 27 16.89 -3.87 2.72
CA GLU A 27 17.79 -2.82 2.22
C GLU A 27 17.15 -1.44 2.35
N ALA A 28 15.86 -1.33 2.07
CA ALA A 28 15.11 -0.10 2.28
C ALA A 28 15.17 0.35 3.75
N HIS A 29 14.99 -0.59 4.69
CA HIS A 29 15.12 -0.28 6.11
C HIS A 29 16.51 0.27 6.46
N HIS A 30 17.57 -0.35 5.95
CA HIS A 30 18.96 0.08 6.17
C HIS A 30 19.26 1.46 5.57
N ILE A 31 18.68 1.76 4.39
CA ILE A 31 18.79 3.09 3.77
C ILE A 31 18.12 4.13 4.67
N PHE A 32 16.88 3.90 5.12
CA PHE A 32 16.16 4.84 5.99
C PHE A 32 16.87 5.07 7.32
N GLU A 33 17.47 4.03 7.91
CA GLU A 33 18.31 4.20 9.09
C GLU A 33 19.54 5.09 8.81
N SER A 34 20.22 4.85 7.67
CA SER A 34 21.45 5.57 7.31
C SER A 34 21.24 7.07 7.06
N ILE A 35 20.05 7.45 6.56
CA ILE A 35 19.69 8.85 6.33
C ILE A 35 18.94 9.49 7.51
N GLY A 36 18.86 8.79 8.67
CA GLY A 36 18.21 9.30 9.86
C GLY A 36 16.69 9.36 9.82
N MET A 37 16.07 8.75 8.83
CA MET A 37 14.61 8.60 8.72
C MET A 37 14.18 7.33 9.47
N TYR A 38 14.08 7.41 10.78
CA TYR A 38 13.53 6.31 11.56
C TYR A 38 12.05 6.13 11.24
N GLN A 39 11.71 5.04 10.60
CA GLN A 39 10.33 4.60 10.53
C GLN A 39 10.00 3.90 11.85
N ASN A 40 9.16 4.52 12.68
CA ASN A 40 8.49 3.79 13.73
C ASN A 40 7.64 2.70 13.06
N SER A 41 8.00 1.43 13.27
CA SER A 41 7.18 0.32 12.79
C SER A 41 5.81 0.43 13.44
N VAL A 42 4.76 0.37 12.63
CA VAL A 42 3.37 0.35 13.10
C VAL A 42 3.15 -0.92 13.90
N LYS A 43 2.64 -0.79 15.12
CA LYS A 43 2.36 -1.92 16.03
C LYS A 43 0.88 -2.23 16.17
N SER A 44 0.01 -1.26 15.87
CA SER A 44 -1.43 -1.43 15.98
C SER A 44 -2.14 -0.92 14.72
N CYS A 45 -3.19 -1.64 14.31
CA CYS A 45 -3.99 -1.32 13.15
C CYS A 45 -5.49 -1.46 13.46
N MET A 46 -6.26 -0.40 13.21
CA MET A 46 -7.70 -0.41 13.24
C MET A 46 -8.25 -0.52 11.82
N ILE A 47 -9.04 -1.55 11.55
CA ILE A 47 -9.65 -1.85 10.25
C ILE A 47 -11.15 -1.64 10.36
N ILE A 48 -11.74 -0.88 9.44
CA ILE A 48 -13.19 -0.67 9.37
C ILE A 48 -13.79 -1.50 8.23
N GLY A 49 -14.75 -2.35 8.59
CA GLY A 49 -15.36 -3.33 7.69
C GLY A 49 -14.70 -4.70 7.76
N GLY A 50 -15.48 -5.75 7.88
CA GLY A 50 -15.05 -7.15 8.05
C GLY A 50 -15.07 -7.98 6.77
N GLY A 51 -14.89 -7.37 5.61
CA GLY A 51 -14.90 -8.04 4.31
C GLY A 51 -13.74 -9.03 4.10
N LYS A 52 -13.68 -9.63 2.90
CA LYS A 52 -12.60 -10.55 2.53
C LYS A 52 -11.22 -9.89 2.60
N SER A 53 -11.10 -8.64 2.11
CA SER A 53 -9.84 -7.90 2.18
C SER A 53 -9.37 -7.68 3.61
N SER A 54 -10.29 -7.36 4.51
CA SER A 54 -10.01 -7.16 5.94
C SER A 54 -9.52 -8.44 6.60
N TYR A 55 -10.13 -9.59 6.28
CA TYR A 55 -9.69 -10.89 6.78
C TYR A 55 -8.24 -11.20 6.39
N TYR A 56 -7.91 -11.08 5.10
CA TYR A 56 -6.55 -11.38 4.62
C TYR A 56 -5.52 -10.37 5.13
N LEU A 57 -5.87 -9.09 5.20
CA LEU A 57 -5.00 -8.06 5.77
C LEU A 57 -4.74 -8.35 7.26
N ALA A 58 -5.79 -8.55 8.05
CA ALA A 58 -5.67 -8.83 9.48
C ALA A 58 -4.80 -10.05 9.75
N LYS A 59 -5.00 -11.14 8.99
CA LYS A 59 -4.17 -12.35 9.09
C LYS A 59 -2.69 -12.06 8.90
N GLN A 60 -2.32 -11.31 7.85
CA GLN A 60 -0.93 -10.95 7.58
C GLN A 60 -0.34 -10.02 8.63
N LEU A 61 -1.12 -9.06 9.14
CA LEU A 61 -0.67 -8.15 10.21
C LEU A 61 -0.44 -8.89 11.54
N ILE A 62 -1.31 -9.84 11.88
CA ILE A 62 -1.15 -10.71 13.05
C ILE A 62 0.12 -11.57 12.93
N GLU A 63 0.38 -12.15 11.77
CA GLU A 63 1.62 -12.89 11.50
C GLU A 63 2.88 -12.03 11.73
N GLN A 64 2.77 -10.71 11.49
CA GLN A 64 3.81 -9.72 11.77
C GLN A 64 3.82 -9.21 13.23
N LYS A 65 3.00 -9.80 14.11
CA LYS A 65 2.88 -9.43 15.53
C LYS A 65 2.29 -8.05 15.78
N MET A 66 1.45 -7.56 14.86
CA MET A 66 0.71 -6.33 15.04
C MET A 66 -0.60 -6.60 15.80
N GLU A 67 -0.99 -5.67 16.64
CA GLU A 67 -2.31 -5.65 17.27
C GLU A 67 -3.35 -5.21 16.23
N VAL A 68 -4.34 -6.05 16.00
CA VAL A 68 -5.37 -5.79 14.99
C VAL A 68 -6.73 -5.66 15.65
N LYS A 69 -7.42 -4.56 15.38
CA LYS A 69 -8.82 -4.34 15.74
C LYS A 69 -9.65 -4.22 14.46
N ILE A 70 -10.78 -4.94 14.41
CA ILE A 70 -11.71 -4.89 13.28
C ILE A 70 -13.06 -4.41 13.80
N ILE A 71 -13.61 -3.36 13.20
CA ILE A 71 -14.97 -2.89 13.47
C ILE A 71 -15.85 -3.29 12.30
N GLU A 72 -16.90 -4.08 12.57
CA GLU A 72 -17.81 -4.64 11.58
C GLU A 72 -19.26 -4.53 12.08
N SER A 73 -20.16 -4.07 11.22
CA SER A 73 -21.56 -3.85 11.59
C SER A 73 -22.41 -5.11 11.56
N ASN A 74 -22.05 -6.10 10.74
CA ASN A 74 -22.80 -7.34 10.61
C ASN A 74 -22.42 -8.33 11.72
N LYS A 75 -23.36 -8.63 12.63
CA LYS A 75 -23.15 -9.52 13.76
C LYS A 75 -22.67 -10.91 13.38
N ALA A 76 -23.29 -11.53 12.36
CA ALA A 76 -22.89 -12.86 11.93
C ALA A 76 -21.44 -12.87 11.39
N ARG A 77 -21.04 -11.78 10.73
CA ARG A 77 -19.66 -11.63 10.25
C ARG A 77 -18.68 -11.37 11.39
N CYS A 78 -19.07 -10.64 12.42
CA CYS A 78 -18.28 -10.50 13.66
C CYS A 78 -18.00 -11.84 14.30
N ASP A 79 -19.03 -12.67 14.49
CA ASP A 79 -18.91 -13.99 15.09
C ASP A 79 -17.99 -14.91 14.25
N GLU A 80 -18.12 -14.86 12.92
CA GLU A 80 -17.25 -15.58 11.99
C GLU A 80 -15.80 -15.13 12.10
N LEU A 81 -15.54 -13.81 12.05
CA LEU A 81 -14.20 -13.24 12.14
C LEU A 81 -13.53 -13.54 13.48
N SER A 82 -14.26 -13.47 14.58
CA SER A 82 -13.74 -13.81 15.92
C SER A 82 -13.30 -15.27 16.00
N THR A 83 -13.96 -16.15 15.24
CA THR A 83 -13.56 -17.56 15.14
C THR A 83 -12.33 -17.77 14.25
N LEU A 84 -12.28 -17.06 13.11
CA LEU A 84 -11.22 -17.21 12.11
C LEU A 84 -9.92 -16.49 12.51
N LEU A 85 -10.01 -15.41 13.29
CA LEU A 85 -8.92 -14.57 13.73
C LEU A 85 -8.95 -14.37 15.24
N PRO A 86 -8.67 -15.41 16.03
CA PRO A 86 -8.79 -15.34 17.50
C PRO A 86 -7.82 -14.33 18.15
N GLU A 87 -6.78 -13.92 17.45
CA GLU A 87 -5.81 -12.91 17.92
C GLU A 87 -6.24 -11.47 17.58
N ALA A 88 -7.25 -11.29 16.73
CA ALA A 88 -7.81 -9.97 16.43
C ALA A 88 -8.91 -9.61 17.42
N LEU A 89 -8.98 -8.34 17.79
CA LEU A 89 -10.12 -7.82 18.53
C LEU A 89 -11.22 -7.41 17.55
N VAL A 90 -12.32 -8.16 17.50
CA VAL A 90 -13.46 -7.89 16.63
C VAL A 90 -14.56 -7.19 17.42
N ILE A 91 -14.89 -5.98 17.02
CA ILE A 91 -15.95 -5.13 17.60
C ILE A 91 -17.15 -5.13 16.66
N CYS A 92 -18.31 -5.48 17.19
CA CYS A 92 -19.57 -5.45 16.44
C CYS A 92 -20.20 -4.07 16.61
N GLY A 93 -20.11 -3.23 15.57
CA GLY A 93 -20.64 -1.86 15.62
C GLY A 93 -20.53 -1.15 14.28
N ASP A 94 -21.11 0.02 14.22
CA ASP A 94 -21.06 0.89 13.03
C ASP A 94 -19.73 1.64 13.00
N GLY A 95 -18.90 1.35 12.00
CA GLY A 95 -17.62 2.04 11.79
C GLY A 95 -17.75 3.53 11.42
N GLY A 96 -18.94 3.98 11.04
CA GLY A 96 -19.26 5.40 10.82
C GLY A 96 -19.57 6.17 12.10
N ASP A 97 -19.73 5.51 13.23
CA ASP A 97 -19.98 6.13 14.53
C ASP A 97 -18.68 6.67 15.14
N GLU A 98 -18.56 7.99 15.19
CA GLU A 98 -17.39 8.67 15.75
C GLU A 98 -17.16 8.33 17.24
N ASP A 99 -18.21 8.17 18.02
CA ASP A 99 -18.09 7.91 19.44
C ASP A 99 -17.59 6.50 19.68
N LEU A 100 -18.09 5.53 18.91
CA LEU A 100 -17.53 4.17 18.91
C LEU A 100 -16.05 4.15 18.53
N LEU A 101 -15.63 4.88 17.48
CA LEU A 101 -14.23 4.95 17.08
C LEU A 101 -13.33 5.54 18.17
N LYS A 102 -13.82 6.55 18.90
CA LYS A 102 -13.12 7.15 20.04
C LYS A 102 -13.03 6.19 21.22
N GLU A 103 -14.13 5.52 21.59
CA GLU A 103 -14.17 4.52 22.64
C GLU A 103 -13.23 3.36 22.36
N GLU A 104 -13.19 2.92 21.09
CA GLU A 104 -12.31 1.85 20.63
C GLU A 104 -10.86 2.29 20.39
N GLY A 105 -10.53 3.54 20.68
CA GLY A 105 -9.17 4.02 20.76
C GLY A 105 -8.53 4.40 19.43
N ILE A 106 -9.27 5.01 18.50
CA ILE A 106 -8.68 5.56 17.26
C ILE A 106 -7.54 6.53 17.56
N GLY A 107 -7.63 7.27 18.68
CA GLY A 107 -6.60 8.24 19.09
C GLY A 107 -5.25 7.62 19.49
N SER A 108 -5.21 6.33 19.77
CA SER A 108 -3.99 5.58 20.11
C SER A 108 -3.59 4.55 19.04
N ALA A 109 -4.39 4.37 18.00
CA ALA A 109 -4.05 3.53 16.87
C ALA A 109 -2.89 4.16 16.07
N GLU A 110 -2.03 3.31 15.53
CA GLU A 110 -0.90 3.77 14.71
C GLU A 110 -1.21 3.68 13.19
N ALA A 111 -2.15 2.81 12.81
CA ALA A 111 -2.69 2.73 11.47
C ALA A 111 -4.23 2.62 11.48
N PHE A 112 -4.87 3.19 10.47
CA PHE A 112 -6.32 3.16 10.27
C PHE A 112 -6.62 2.83 8.81
N VAL A 113 -7.41 1.78 8.59
CA VAL A 113 -7.64 1.22 7.26
C VAL A 113 -9.13 0.99 7.02
N PRO A 114 -9.86 1.96 6.45
CA PRO A 114 -11.25 1.78 6.06
C PRO A 114 -11.35 0.89 4.82
N LEU A 115 -11.99 -0.28 4.97
CA LEU A 115 -12.19 -1.30 3.94
C LEU A 115 -13.67 -1.64 3.73
N THR A 116 -14.57 -0.68 3.98
CA THR A 116 -16.01 -0.89 3.77
C THR A 116 -16.36 -1.09 2.29
N GLY A 117 -17.61 -1.41 2.01
CA GLY A 117 -18.12 -1.54 0.63
C GLY A 117 -18.35 -0.20 -0.08
N LEU A 118 -18.34 0.91 0.65
CA LEU A 118 -18.71 2.25 0.19
C LEU A 118 -17.46 3.16 0.13
N ASP A 119 -17.12 3.61 -1.06
CA ASP A 119 -15.93 4.45 -1.27
C ASP A 119 -16.07 5.81 -0.57
N GLU A 120 -17.26 6.40 -0.61
CA GLU A 120 -17.58 7.66 0.05
C GLU A 120 -17.41 7.57 1.57
N GLU A 121 -17.81 6.45 2.16
CA GLU A 121 -17.62 6.17 3.58
C GLU A 121 -16.13 6.02 3.91
N ASN A 122 -15.38 5.25 3.11
CA ASN A 122 -13.94 5.09 3.29
C ASN A 122 -13.20 6.44 3.22
N ILE A 123 -13.60 7.32 2.32
CA ILE A 123 -13.04 8.68 2.22
C ILE A 123 -13.34 9.50 3.47
N LEU A 124 -14.60 9.54 3.92
CA LEU A 124 -15.01 10.31 5.10
C LEU A 124 -14.30 9.79 6.37
N LEU A 125 -14.23 8.48 6.54
CA LEU A 125 -13.50 7.84 7.64
C LEU A 125 -12.02 8.19 7.63
N THR A 126 -11.40 8.21 6.45
CA THR A 126 -10.00 8.61 6.32
C THR A 126 -9.80 10.08 6.70
N LEU A 127 -10.65 10.99 6.21
CA LEU A 127 -10.58 12.41 6.55
C LEU A 127 -10.80 12.64 8.04
N PHE A 128 -11.66 11.88 8.68
CA PHE A 128 -11.83 11.89 10.14
C PHE A 128 -10.57 11.41 10.84
N ALA A 129 -10.02 10.27 10.44
CA ALA A 129 -8.82 9.68 11.02
C ALA A 129 -7.58 10.59 10.90
N LYS A 130 -7.45 11.34 9.81
CA LYS A 130 -6.35 12.31 9.61
C LYS A 130 -6.32 13.45 10.63
N ARG A 131 -7.40 13.67 11.37
CA ARG A 131 -7.42 14.62 12.49
C ARG A 131 -6.63 14.10 13.70
N VAL A 132 -6.30 12.82 13.73
CA VAL A 132 -5.47 12.20 14.78
C VAL A 132 -4.00 12.34 14.39
N PRO A 133 -3.19 13.08 15.14
CA PRO A 133 -1.79 13.28 14.81
C PRO A 133 -0.99 11.97 14.74
N GLY A 134 -0.23 11.78 13.68
CA GLY A 134 0.66 10.62 13.51
C GLY A 134 -0.04 9.33 13.07
N LEU A 135 -1.37 9.29 12.98
CA LEU A 135 -2.11 8.13 12.50
C LEU A 135 -1.91 7.93 11.00
N LYS A 136 -1.37 6.78 10.62
CA LYS A 136 -1.20 6.41 9.21
C LYS A 136 -2.51 5.92 8.63
N THR A 137 -2.91 6.45 7.48
CA THR A 137 -4.17 6.08 6.83
C THR A 137 -3.92 5.38 5.50
N ILE A 138 -4.69 4.31 5.24
CA ILE A 138 -4.70 3.61 3.95
C ILE A 138 -6.15 3.48 3.50
N THR A 139 -6.53 4.16 2.43
CA THR A 139 -7.91 4.28 1.96
C THR A 139 -8.15 3.35 0.78
N LYS A 140 -9.17 2.48 0.89
CA LYS A 140 -9.61 1.67 -0.24
C LYS A 140 -10.64 2.42 -1.07
N ILE A 141 -10.43 2.49 -2.40
CA ILE A 141 -11.36 3.06 -3.36
C ILE A 141 -11.58 2.06 -4.50
N ASN A 142 -12.83 1.67 -4.75
CA ASN A 142 -13.19 0.71 -5.79
C ASN A 142 -13.55 1.37 -7.12
N ARG A 143 -14.05 2.63 -7.08
CA ARG A 143 -14.49 3.41 -8.25
C ARG A 143 -13.52 4.55 -8.50
N ILE A 144 -13.09 4.68 -9.73
CA ILE A 144 -12.11 5.67 -10.14
C ILE A 144 -12.81 6.80 -10.91
N THR A 145 -13.95 7.24 -10.42
CA THR A 145 -14.78 8.24 -11.12
C THR A 145 -14.51 9.59 -10.52
N PHE A 146 -13.62 10.17 -10.18
CA PHE A 146 -13.33 11.50 -9.62
C PHE A 146 -11.87 11.57 -9.11
N ASN A 147 -10.91 11.00 -9.87
CA ASN A 147 -9.51 10.97 -9.47
C ASN A 147 -8.99 12.35 -9.09
N ASP A 148 -9.25 13.36 -9.90
CA ASP A 148 -8.78 14.74 -9.64
C ASP A 148 -9.27 15.29 -8.29
N VAL A 149 -10.48 14.89 -7.86
CA VAL A 149 -11.04 15.28 -6.56
C VAL A 149 -10.39 14.48 -5.44
N ILE A 150 -10.19 13.17 -5.65
CA ILE A 150 -9.59 12.26 -4.68
C ILE A 150 -8.14 12.65 -4.42
N ASP A 151 -7.38 12.95 -5.47
CA ASP A 151 -5.98 13.39 -5.38
C ASP A 151 -5.83 14.70 -4.60
N GLY A 152 -6.82 15.58 -4.69
CA GLY A 152 -6.88 16.83 -3.92
C GLY A 152 -7.25 16.66 -2.43
N LEU A 153 -7.73 15.48 -2.00
CA LEU A 153 -8.17 15.25 -0.62
C LEU A 153 -7.05 14.81 0.33
N GLU A 154 -5.83 14.63 -0.17
CA GLU A 154 -4.69 14.17 0.64
C GLU A 154 -5.03 12.96 1.52
N LEU A 155 -5.61 11.91 0.97
CA LEU A 155 -6.10 10.75 1.72
C LEU A 155 -4.99 9.86 2.32
N GLY A 156 -3.72 10.21 2.16
CA GLY A 156 -2.60 9.33 2.49
C GLY A 156 -2.40 8.29 1.38
N SER A 157 -2.13 7.04 1.74
CA SER A 157 -2.03 5.97 0.73
C SER A 157 -3.41 5.53 0.27
N VAL A 158 -3.67 5.61 -1.04
CA VAL A 158 -4.92 5.13 -1.65
C VAL A 158 -4.65 3.81 -2.37
N ILE A 159 -5.54 2.83 -2.17
CA ILE A 159 -5.46 1.53 -2.82
C ILE A 159 -6.68 1.34 -3.71
N TYR A 160 -6.45 0.97 -4.95
CA TYR A 160 -7.46 0.63 -5.95
C TYR A 160 -7.44 -0.89 -6.22
N PRO A 161 -8.22 -1.72 -5.51
CA PRO A 161 -8.13 -3.18 -5.60
C PRO A 161 -8.38 -3.74 -7.01
N LYS A 162 -9.11 -3.03 -7.85
CA LYS A 162 -9.40 -3.46 -9.22
C LYS A 162 -8.19 -3.35 -10.15
N TYR A 163 -7.24 -2.45 -9.86
CA TYR A 163 -6.05 -2.28 -10.72
C TYR A 163 -4.97 -3.32 -10.41
N ILE A 164 -4.82 -3.70 -9.14
CA ILE A 164 -3.77 -4.64 -8.72
C ILE A 164 -3.76 -5.93 -9.55
N PRO A 165 -4.90 -6.66 -9.73
CA PRO A 165 -4.93 -7.84 -10.59
C PRO A 165 -4.70 -7.52 -12.05
N SER A 166 -5.22 -6.39 -12.55
CA SER A 166 -5.09 -5.99 -13.95
C SER A 166 -3.63 -5.70 -14.30
N GLU A 167 -2.92 -4.99 -13.44
CA GLU A 167 -1.50 -4.71 -13.60
C GLU A 167 -0.66 -5.99 -13.57
N ALA A 168 -0.93 -6.89 -12.63
CA ALA A 168 -0.27 -8.18 -12.55
C ALA A 168 -0.51 -9.05 -13.81
N ILE A 169 -1.72 -9.04 -14.36
CA ILE A 169 -2.06 -9.76 -15.60
C ILE A 169 -1.35 -9.12 -16.79
N ILE A 170 -1.37 -7.79 -16.91
CA ILE A 170 -0.69 -7.08 -17.99
C ILE A 170 0.81 -7.34 -17.94
N ALA A 171 1.43 -7.25 -16.76
CA ALA A 171 2.84 -7.57 -16.56
C ALA A 171 3.15 -8.99 -17.01
N TYR A 172 2.34 -9.97 -16.61
CA TYR A 172 2.50 -11.36 -17.02
C TYR A 172 2.37 -11.57 -18.53
N VAL A 173 1.38 -10.93 -19.19
CA VAL A 173 1.16 -11.03 -20.64
C VAL A 173 2.33 -10.40 -21.40
N ARG A 174 2.80 -9.21 -20.97
CA ARG A 174 3.95 -8.54 -21.60
C ARG A 174 5.24 -9.35 -21.43
N ALA A 175 5.48 -9.88 -20.25
CA ALA A 175 6.61 -10.77 -20.00
C ALA A 175 6.60 -11.98 -20.95
N ARG A 176 5.44 -12.55 -21.23
CA ARG A 176 5.28 -13.64 -22.19
C ARG A 176 5.44 -13.22 -23.65
N GLN A 177 5.02 -12.05 -24.04
CA GLN A 177 5.16 -11.53 -25.42
C GLN A 177 6.62 -11.19 -25.75
N ASN A 178 7.37 -10.68 -24.79
CA ASN A 178 8.77 -10.33 -24.97
C ASN A 178 9.72 -11.52 -24.80
N SER A 179 9.23 -12.66 -24.29
CA SER A 179 10.01 -13.87 -24.00
C SER A 179 10.32 -14.76 -25.22
N ILE A 180 10.22 -14.24 -26.45
CA ILE A 180 10.86 -14.90 -27.62
C ILE A 180 12.37 -14.73 -27.44
N GLY A 181 12.94 -15.47 -26.48
CA GLY A 181 14.39 -15.56 -26.24
C GLY A 181 14.88 -15.19 -24.85
N SER A 182 14.08 -14.68 -23.91
CA SER A 182 14.51 -14.39 -22.53
C SER A 182 13.56 -14.91 -21.46
N ASN A 183 14.12 -15.51 -20.40
CA ASN A 183 13.37 -16.10 -19.31
C ASN A 183 12.94 -15.02 -18.30
N GLY A 184 11.66 -14.66 -18.30
CA GLY A 184 10.98 -14.02 -17.20
C GLY A 184 11.33 -12.55 -17.02
N GLU A 185 10.50 -11.68 -17.57
CA GLU A 185 10.54 -10.24 -17.32
C GLU A 185 9.41 -9.88 -16.33
N THR A 186 9.76 -9.11 -15.32
CA THR A 186 8.78 -8.48 -14.44
C THR A 186 8.78 -7.00 -14.76
N LEU A 187 7.58 -6.45 -15.03
CA LEU A 187 7.37 -5.04 -15.30
C LEU A 187 6.70 -4.39 -14.09
N TYR A 188 7.27 -3.31 -13.63
CA TYR A 188 6.71 -2.49 -12.57
C TYR A 188 6.41 -1.10 -13.11
N HIS A 189 5.16 -0.65 -12.98
CA HIS A 189 4.79 0.72 -13.27
C HIS A 189 5.11 1.62 -12.08
N LEU A 190 5.77 2.72 -12.33
CA LEU A 190 6.16 3.70 -11.34
C LEU A 190 5.56 5.08 -11.68
N PHE A 191 5.21 5.86 -10.65
CA PHE A 191 4.76 7.26 -10.80
C PHE A 191 3.55 7.40 -11.74
N ASP A 192 2.47 6.68 -11.51
CA ASP A 192 1.23 6.72 -12.33
C ASP A 192 1.52 6.50 -13.83
N ASN A 193 2.25 5.44 -14.14
CA ASN A 193 2.69 5.08 -15.50
C ASN A 193 3.64 6.08 -16.19
N ARG A 194 4.30 6.96 -15.45
CA ARG A 194 5.30 7.89 -16.01
C ARG A 194 6.69 7.27 -16.16
N ALA A 195 6.95 6.16 -15.47
CA ALA A 195 8.16 5.36 -15.62
C ALA A 195 7.85 3.87 -15.46
N GLU A 196 8.67 3.03 -16.07
CA GLU A 196 8.57 1.57 -15.97
C GLU A 196 9.92 1.02 -15.49
N ALA A 197 9.89 0.10 -14.51
CA ALA A 197 11.04 -0.70 -14.15
C ALA A 197 10.86 -2.10 -14.73
N ILE A 198 11.85 -2.57 -15.49
CA ILE A 198 11.81 -3.86 -16.18
C ILE A 198 12.93 -4.74 -15.61
N GLU A 199 12.57 -5.90 -15.09
CA GLU A 199 13.51 -6.93 -14.65
C GLU A 199 13.57 -8.04 -15.71
N PHE A 200 14.76 -8.33 -16.22
CA PHE A 200 14.97 -9.43 -17.17
C PHE A 200 16.28 -10.14 -16.90
N ARG A 201 16.31 -11.43 -17.21
CA ARG A 201 17.53 -12.24 -17.09
C ARG A 201 18.32 -12.19 -18.40
N ILE A 202 19.59 -11.82 -18.31
CA ILE A 202 20.51 -11.85 -19.45
C ILE A 202 20.79 -13.32 -19.81
N GLY A 203 20.45 -13.71 -21.04
CA GLY A 203 20.73 -15.04 -21.57
C GLY A 203 22.21 -15.21 -21.97
N GLU A 204 22.66 -16.44 -22.14
CA GLU A 204 24.08 -16.78 -22.43
C GLU A 204 24.65 -16.11 -23.70
N ASP A 205 23.80 -15.84 -24.70
CA ASP A 205 24.19 -15.25 -25.99
C ASP A 205 23.82 -13.75 -26.09
N ALA A 206 23.50 -13.07 -24.97
CA ALA A 206 23.09 -11.69 -25.03
C ALA A 206 24.24 -10.75 -25.43
N PRO A 207 24.03 -9.83 -26.38
CA PRO A 207 25.09 -8.97 -26.92
C PRO A 207 25.67 -7.97 -25.91
N VAL A 208 25.04 -7.84 -24.75
CA VAL A 208 25.46 -6.95 -23.65
C VAL A 208 26.46 -7.60 -22.69
N ILE A 209 26.76 -8.91 -22.86
CA ILE A 209 27.68 -9.62 -21.98
C ILE A 209 29.09 -9.10 -22.19
N GLY A 210 29.76 -8.73 -21.09
CA GLY A 210 31.13 -8.25 -21.11
C GLY A 210 31.29 -6.80 -21.60
N VAL A 211 30.19 -6.10 -21.86
CA VAL A 211 30.20 -4.68 -22.25
C VAL A 211 29.84 -3.83 -21.03
N PRO A 212 30.64 -2.80 -20.67
CA PRO A 212 30.29 -1.87 -19.60
C PRO A 212 29.02 -1.06 -19.95
N ILE A 213 28.15 -0.87 -18.95
CA ILE A 213 26.88 -0.11 -19.13
C ILE A 213 27.10 1.36 -19.54
N MET A 214 28.29 1.89 -19.26
CA MET A 214 28.66 3.29 -19.60
C MET A 214 29.16 3.50 -21.03
N ASN A 215 29.08 2.52 -21.90
CA ASN A 215 29.55 2.64 -23.29
C ASN A 215 28.40 2.71 -24.27
#